data_475b9db2b01a40aa67175b0325c8873e
#
_entry.id   475b9db2b01a40aa67175b0325c8873e
#
_cell.length_a   1.000
_cell.length_b   1.000
_cell.length_c   1.000
_cell.angle_alpha   90.00
_cell.angle_beta   90.00
_cell.angle_gamma   90.00
#
_symmetry.space_group_name_H-M   'P 1'
#
loop_
_entity.id
_entity.type
_entity.pdbx_description
1 polymer ?
#
loop_
_entity_poly.entity_id
_entity_poly.type
_entity_poly.pdbx_seq_one_letter_code
_entity_poly.pdbx_strand_id
1 'polypeptide(L)'
;APLFKNIKILSGKTGLDRIVKRASVFDAPFKEDVLEKDILAPGDFFITSLLQFQPKSEELMQVLALLVKGNCSGLCVMMEERAELFSKEMLAFCEEKQFPVICMREDISYAEVLGVINQCILEEQTNVLNQLKLDKILASRTLPQERMKILFSINPGIREYVQAVYIRDERRK
;
A
#
# COMPACT_ATOMS: atom_id res chain seq x y z
N ALA A 1 -8.71 4.64 -6.11
CA ALA A 1 -10.04 4.59 -5.45
C ALA A 1 -10.53 6.02 -5.17
N PRO A 2 -11.86 6.30 -5.18
CA PRO A 2 -12.39 7.64 -4.90
C PRO A 2 -11.97 8.18 -3.53
N LEU A 3 -11.80 7.30 -2.56
CA LEU A 3 -11.37 7.59 -1.19
C LEU A 3 -10.10 8.45 -1.10
N PHE A 4 -9.14 8.19 -1.99
CA PHE A 4 -7.84 8.87 -1.98
C PHE A 4 -7.79 10.16 -2.81
N LYS A 5 -8.94 10.66 -3.30
CA LYS A 5 -8.97 11.93 -4.05
C LYS A 5 -8.72 13.16 -3.19
N ASN A 6 -9.00 13.08 -1.89
CA ASN A 6 -8.91 14.19 -0.94
C ASN A 6 -7.84 13.96 0.12
N ILE A 7 -6.73 13.36 -0.24
CA ILE A 7 -5.58 13.25 0.65
C ILE A 7 -4.67 14.47 0.51
N LYS A 8 -4.00 14.82 1.59
CA LYS A 8 -2.92 15.81 1.62
C LYS A 8 -1.60 15.09 1.84
N ILE A 9 -0.69 15.24 0.90
CA ILE A 9 0.67 14.71 1.06
C ILE A 9 1.45 15.73 1.86
N LEU A 10 1.96 15.32 3.03
CA LEU A 10 2.74 16.17 3.91
C LEU A 10 4.23 16.12 3.53
N SER A 11 4.73 14.95 3.18
CA SER A 11 6.13 14.73 2.82
C SER A 11 6.31 13.40 2.07
N GLY A 12 7.50 13.16 1.54
CA GLY A 12 7.89 11.91 0.88
C GLY A 12 7.20 11.69 -0.46
N LYS A 13 6.89 12.75 -1.21
CA LYS A 13 6.17 12.67 -2.49
C LYS A 13 6.85 11.75 -3.50
N THR A 14 8.17 11.69 -3.52
CA THR A 14 8.96 10.84 -4.42
C THR A 14 8.91 9.36 -4.05
N GLY A 15 8.38 9.01 -2.89
CA GLY A 15 8.20 7.63 -2.42
C GLY A 15 6.78 7.08 -2.56
N LEU A 16 5.89 7.79 -3.27
CA LEU A 16 4.50 7.34 -3.46
C LEU A 16 4.35 6.11 -4.35
N ASP A 17 5.40 5.70 -5.03
CA ASP A 17 5.50 4.47 -5.83
C ASP A 17 5.90 3.24 -5.02
N ARG A 18 6.15 3.39 -3.70
CA ARG A 18 6.45 2.25 -2.82
C ARG A 18 5.29 1.27 -2.78
N ILE A 19 5.62 -0.02 -2.88
CA ILE A 19 4.64 -1.09 -2.86
C ILE A 19 4.13 -1.31 -1.44
N VAL A 20 2.81 -1.21 -1.26
CA VAL A 20 2.14 -1.56 0.00
C VAL A 20 1.81 -3.04 -0.01
N LYS A 21 2.38 -3.80 0.94
CA LYS A 21 2.15 -5.25 1.09
C LYS A 21 1.16 -5.58 2.19
N ARG A 22 1.09 -4.73 3.21
CA ARG A 22 0.21 -4.88 4.38
C ARG A 22 -0.19 -3.50 4.89
N ALA A 23 -1.45 -3.35 5.31
CA ALA A 23 -1.92 -2.16 6.01
C ALA A 23 -2.30 -2.51 7.45
N SER A 24 -1.93 -1.65 8.40
CA SER A 24 -2.19 -1.85 9.82
C SER A 24 -2.50 -0.52 10.51
N VAL A 25 -3.28 -0.57 11.59
CA VAL A 25 -3.49 0.56 12.48
C VAL A 25 -2.38 0.62 13.52
N PHE A 26 -1.93 1.82 13.79
CA PHE A 26 -0.91 2.11 14.78
C PHE A 26 -1.35 3.25 15.69
N ASP A 27 -1.85 2.93 16.86
CA ASP A 27 -2.27 3.88 17.90
C ASP A 27 -1.66 3.57 19.27
N ALA A 28 -0.59 2.78 19.33
CA ALA A 28 0.18 2.48 20.52
C ALA A 28 1.62 2.99 20.38
N PRO A 29 2.30 3.39 21.48
CA PRO A 29 3.70 3.78 21.40
C PRO A 29 4.57 2.61 20.95
N PHE A 30 5.39 2.81 19.92
CA PHE A 30 6.41 1.86 19.54
C PHE A 30 7.54 1.88 20.55
N LYS A 31 7.90 0.68 21.04
CA LYS A 31 9.13 0.47 21.77
C LYS A 31 10.24 0.05 20.80
N GLU A 32 11.49 0.27 21.16
CA GLU A 32 12.65 -0.08 20.31
C GLU A 32 12.68 -1.56 19.88
N ASP A 33 12.11 -2.45 20.70
CA ASP A 33 12.03 -3.90 20.43
C ASP A 33 11.05 -4.30 19.30
N VAL A 34 10.32 -3.35 18.74
CA VAL A 34 9.36 -3.59 17.64
C VAL A 34 10.05 -4.09 16.37
N LEU A 35 11.29 -3.65 16.10
CA LEU A 35 12.08 -4.16 14.97
C LEU A 35 12.62 -5.57 15.23
N GLU A 36 13.00 -5.86 16.49
CA GLU A 36 13.55 -7.16 16.88
C GLU A 36 12.50 -8.28 16.89
N LYS A 37 11.23 -7.89 17.07
CA LYS A 37 10.08 -8.81 17.10
C LYS A 37 9.39 -9.01 15.75
N ASP A 38 9.97 -8.56 14.65
CA ASP A 38 9.38 -8.61 13.31
C ASP A 38 7.97 -7.98 13.22
N ILE A 39 7.67 -7.00 14.09
CA ILE A 39 6.38 -6.32 14.09
C ILE A 39 6.28 -5.38 12.89
N LEU A 40 7.41 -4.79 12.46
CA LEU A 40 7.54 -4.00 11.25
C LEU A 40 8.14 -4.84 10.13
N ALA A 41 7.50 -4.84 8.99
CA ALA A 41 8.00 -5.53 7.81
C ALA A 41 8.12 -4.58 6.60
N PRO A 42 9.06 -4.85 5.68
CA PRO A 42 9.15 -4.09 4.45
C PRO A 42 7.84 -4.11 3.66
N GLY A 43 7.34 -2.93 3.31
CA GLY A 43 6.07 -2.77 2.62
C GLY A 43 4.86 -2.58 3.54
N ASP A 44 5.07 -2.47 4.85
CA ASP A 44 3.99 -2.09 5.77
C ASP A 44 3.57 -0.63 5.56
N PHE A 45 2.27 -0.40 5.56
CA PHE A 45 1.66 0.92 5.53
C PHE A 45 0.84 1.12 6.80
N PHE A 46 1.13 2.16 7.56
CA PHE A 46 0.48 2.40 8.84
C PHE A 46 -0.55 3.53 8.76
N ILE A 47 -1.66 3.31 9.45
CA ILE A 47 -2.75 4.26 9.61
C ILE A 47 -2.86 4.60 11.09
N THR A 48 -2.92 5.88 11.44
CA THR A 48 -2.87 6.34 12.83
C THR A 48 -3.60 7.66 13.01
N SER A 49 -4.12 7.87 14.22
CA SER A 49 -4.61 9.18 14.67
C SER A 49 -3.52 10.03 15.33
N LEU A 50 -2.39 9.44 15.69
CA LEU A 50 -1.31 10.07 16.44
C LEU A 50 -1.76 10.70 17.77
N LEU A 51 -2.88 10.25 18.35
CA LEU A 51 -3.43 10.80 19.61
C LEU A 51 -2.49 10.64 20.79
N GLN A 52 -1.61 9.64 20.74
CA GLN A 52 -0.64 9.33 21.78
C GLN A 52 0.58 10.26 21.79
N PHE A 53 0.77 11.10 20.75
CA PHE A 53 1.94 11.95 20.62
C PHE A 53 1.65 13.41 20.91
N GLN A 54 2.63 14.07 21.56
CA GLN A 54 2.66 15.52 21.70
C GLN A 54 3.20 16.16 20.40
N PRO A 55 2.78 17.41 20.09
CA PRO A 55 3.29 18.13 18.94
C PRO A 55 4.82 18.20 18.92
N LYS A 56 5.42 17.85 17.78
CA LYS A 56 6.89 17.95 17.52
C LYS A 56 7.73 17.20 18.56
N SER A 57 7.18 16.12 19.13
CA SER A 57 7.86 15.32 20.15
C SER A 57 9.02 14.52 19.53
N GLU A 58 10.07 14.30 20.33
CA GLU A 58 11.20 13.45 19.95
C GLU A 58 10.73 12.00 19.72
N GLU A 59 9.74 11.55 20.48
CA GLU A 59 9.13 10.21 20.33
C GLU A 59 8.52 10.02 18.95
N LEU A 60 7.84 11.03 18.39
CA LEU A 60 7.31 10.95 17.02
C LEU A 60 8.44 10.87 16.00
N MET A 61 9.52 11.62 16.19
CA MET A 61 10.70 11.52 15.32
C MET A 61 11.34 10.14 15.37
N GLN A 62 11.45 9.53 16.56
CA GLN A 62 11.97 8.16 16.72
C GLN A 62 11.08 7.15 16.00
N VAL A 63 9.76 7.29 16.10
CA VAL A 63 8.82 6.44 15.37
C VAL A 63 9.02 6.57 13.86
N LEU A 64 9.13 7.78 13.32
CA LEU A 64 9.39 7.98 11.89
C LEU A 64 10.69 7.31 11.46
N ALA A 65 11.76 7.46 12.28
CA ALA A 65 13.03 6.81 12.01
C ALA A 65 12.93 5.27 12.02
N LEU A 66 12.15 4.70 12.94
CA LEU A 66 11.90 3.25 13.00
C LEU A 66 11.12 2.76 11.77
N LEU A 67 10.08 3.47 11.34
CA LEU A 67 9.30 3.12 10.15
C LEU A 67 10.18 3.15 8.88
N VAL A 68 11.02 4.16 8.75
CA VAL A 68 11.99 4.27 7.64
C VAL A 68 13.00 3.13 7.70
N LYS A 69 13.57 2.83 8.88
CA LYS A 69 14.53 1.73 9.08
C LYS A 69 13.91 0.37 8.77
N GLY A 70 12.63 0.17 9.13
CA GLY A 70 11.86 -1.03 8.80
C GLY A 70 11.46 -1.13 7.32
N ASN A 71 11.86 -0.17 6.49
CA ASN A 71 11.48 -0.09 5.06
C ASN A 71 9.96 -0.15 4.85
N CYS A 72 9.20 0.50 5.74
CA CYS A 72 7.76 0.64 5.61
C CYS A 72 7.41 1.50 4.39
N SER A 73 6.21 1.30 3.84
CA SER A 73 5.76 1.99 2.62
C SER A 73 5.26 3.40 2.86
N GLY A 74 4.80 3.71 4.07
CA GLY A 74 4.34 5.05 4.41
C GLY A 74 3.49 5.12 5.67
N LEU A 75 3.10 6.33 6.03
CA LEU A 75 2.25 6.65 7.17
C LEU A 75 1.05 7.48 6.72
N CYS A 76 -0.14 7.05 7.09
CA CYS A 76 -1.39 7.78 6.90
C CYS A 76 -1.93 8.30 8.22
N VAL A 77 -2.10 9.61 8.30
CA VAL A 77 -2.70 10.28 9.46
C VAL A 77 -4.17 10.54 9.17
N MET A 78 -5.06 10.08 10.04
CA MET A 78 -6.50 10.11 9.82
C MET A 78 -7.14 11.48 10.04
N MET A 79 -6.45 12.39 10.74
CA MET A 79 -6.98 13.70 11.11
C MET A 79 -6.09 14.80 10.52
N GLU A 80 -6.64 15.64 9.65
CA GLU A 80 -5.85 16.70 8.99
C GLU A 80 -5.20 17.68 9.99
N GLU A 81 -5.86 17.97 11.09
CA GLU A 81 -5.35 18.82 12.17
C GLU A 81 -4.07 18.28 12.81
N ARG A 82 -3.89 16.95 12.77
CA ARG A 82 -2.69 16.28 13.26
C ARG A 82 -1.45 16.51 12.38
N ALA A 83 -1.60 17.12 11.21
CA ALA A 83 -0.45 17.57 10.41
C ALA A 83 0.46 18.53 11.18
N GLU A 84 -0.07 19.29 12.14
CA GLU A 84 0.68 20.23 12.98
C GLU A 84 1.62 19.53 13.99
N LEU A 85 1.44 18.22 14.22
CA LEU A 85 2.36 17.42 15.04
C LEU A 85 3.74 17.32 14.43
N PHE A 86 3.84 17.38 13.10
CA PHE A 86 5.10 17.25 12.39
C PHE A 86 5.86 18.55 12.37
N SER A 87 7.11 18.53 12.83
CA SER A 87 8.02 19.63 12.65
C SER A 87 8.55 19.71 11.21
N LYS A 88 9.14 20.83 10.83
CA LYS A 88 9.77 20.96 9.51
C LYS A 88 10.90 19.96 9.32
N GLU A 89 11.65 19.69 10.39
CA GLU A 89 12.75 18.74 10.42
C GLU A 89 12.26 17.31 10.18
N MET A 90 11.13 16.90 10.80
CA MET A 90 10.50 15.60 10.59
C MET A 90 10.06 15.42 9.13
N LEU A 91 9.40 16.44 8.57
CA LEU A 91 8.97 16.40 7.18
C LEU A 91 10.15 16.39 6.21
N ALA A 92 11.21 17.16 6.49
CA ALA A 92 12.43 17.14 5.69
C ALA A 92 13.13 15.78 5.75
N PHE A 93 13.20 15.15 6.92
CA PHE A 93 13.70 13.78 7.07
C PHE A 93 12.90 12.78 6.23
N CYS A 94 11.57 12.83 6.30
CA CYS A 94 10.70 11.95 5.51
C CYS A 94 10.89 12.18 4.00
N GLU A 95 11.06 13.44 3.56
CA GLU A 95 11.32 13.77 2.15
C GLU A 95 12.67 13.21 1.69
N GLU A 96 13.74 13.42 2.48
CA GLU A 96 15.07 12.86 2.18
C GLU A 96 15.05 11.34 2.05
N LYS A 97 14.30 10.68 2.95
CA LYS A 97 14.17 9.21 2.96
C LYS A 97 13.10 8.69 1.99
N GLN A 98 12.47 9.58 1.22
CA GLN A 98 11.39 9.21 0.31
C GLN A 98 10.29 8.41 1.02
N PHE A 99 9.98 8.79 2.26
CA PHE A 99 8.99 8.12 3.09
C PHE A 99 7.68 8.92 3.08
N PRO A 100 6.62 8.40 2.43
CA PRO A 100 5.34 9.09 2.32
C PRO A 100 4.67 9.28 3.68
N VAL A 101 4.34 10.53 4.00
CA VAL A 101 3.44 10.89 5.09
C VAL A 101 2.26 11.61 4.48
N ILE A 102 1.06 11.02 4.62
CA ILE A 102 -0.18 11.55 4.06
C ILE A 102 -1.20 11.80 5.16
N CYS A 103 -2.08 12.78 4.95
CA CYS A 103 -3.21 13.04 5.83
C CYS A 103 -4.52 12.76 5.11
N MET A 104 -5.48 12.19 5.84
CA MET A 104 -6.87 12.01 5.42
C MET A 104 -7.81 12.89 6.24
N ARG A 105 -9.04 13.04 5.77
CA ARG A 105 -10.08 13.77 6.48
C ARG A 105 -10.67 12.94 7.62
N GLU A 106 -11.18 13.60 8.64
CA GLU A 106 -11.75 12.98 9.85
C GLU A 106 -13.01 12.14 9.60
N ASP A 107 -13.76 12.46 8.55
CA ASP A 107 -15.03 11.82 8.22
C ASP A 107 -14.89 10.40 7.63
N ILE A 108 -13.66 9.91 7.54
CA ILE A 108 -13.35 8.59 6.99
C ILE A 108 -12.93 7.65 8.12
N SER A 109 -13.56 6.48 8.21
CA SER A 109 -13.23 5.50 9.25
C SER A 109 -11.95 4.70 8.92
N TYR A 110 -11.24 4.25 9.96
CA TYR A 110 -10.12 3.30 9.81
C TYR A 110 -10.51 2.06 9.00
N ALA A 111 -11.71 1.51 9.28
CA ALA A 111 -12.20 0.32 8.61
C ALA A 111 -12.37 0.54 7.11
N GLU A 112 -12.84 1.71 6.71
CA GLU A 112 -13.02 2.07 5.31
C GLU A 112 -11.67 2.21 4.59
N VAL A 113 -10.69 2.90 5.20
CA VAL A 113 -9.35 3.04 4.63
C VAL A 113 -8.65 1.69 4.51
N LEU A 114 -8.67 0.89 5.58
CA LEU A 114 -8.11 -0.47 5.57
C LEU A 114 -8.77 -1.35 4.52
N GLY A 115 -10.11 -1.30 4.43
CA GLY A 115 -10.87 -2.07 3.46
C GLY A 115 -10.43 -1.79 2.03
N VAL A 116 -10.34 -0.51 1.66
CA VAL A 116 -9.90 -0.10 0.31
C VAL A 116 -8.45 -0.50 0.04
N ILE A 117 -7.53 -0.28 0.99
CA ILE A 117 -6.12 -0.64 0.78
C ILE A 117 -5.98 -2.16 0.64
N ASN A 118 -6.60 -2.94 1.52
CA ASN A 118 -6.54 -4.40 1.46
C ASN A 118 -7.16 -4.95 0.18
N GLN A 119 -8.25 -4.35 -0.30
CA GLN A 119 -8.81 -4.71 -1.60
C GLN A 119 -7.83 -4.47 -2.73
N CYS A 120 -7.16 -3.29 -2.77
CA CYS A 120 -6.14 -3.00 -3.78
C CYS A 120 -4.95 -4.00 -3.72
N ILE A 121 -4.51 -4.38 -2.52
CA ILE A 121 -3.45 -5.38 -2.34
C ILE A 121 -3.88 -6.74 -2.90
N LEU A 122 -5.11 -7.18 -2.60
CA LEU A 122 -5.65 -8.46 -3.08
C LEU A 122 -5.84 -8.46 -4.60
N GLU A 123 -6.31 -7.36 -5.17
CA GLU A 123 -6.44 -7.20 -6.63
C GLU A 123 -5.09 -7.31 -7.31
N GLU A 124 -4.06 -6.64 -6.79
CA GLU A 124 -2.70 -6.73 -7.34
C GLU A 124 -2.12 -8.14 -7.23
N GLN A 125 -2.26 -8.80 -6.07
CA GLN A 125 -1.83 -10.19 -5.90
C GLN A 125 -2.54 -11.13 -6.88
N THR A 126 -3.84 -10.91 -7.09
CA THR A 126 -4.64 -11.68 -8.04
C THR A 126 -4.15 -11.46 -9.47
N ASN A 127 -3.85 -10.22 -9.85
CA ASN A 127 -3.33 -9.87 -11.17
C ASN A 127 -1.97 -10.54 -11.42
N VAL A 128 -1.05 -10.48 -10.45
CA VAL A 128 0.26 -11.16 -10.54
C VAL A 128 0.07 -12.67 -10.71
N LEU A 129 -0.81 -13.29 -9.91
CA LEU A 129 -1.09 -14.72 -10.02
C LEU A 129 -1.68 -15.08 -11.39
N ASN A 130 -2.61 -14.28 -11.90
CA ASN A 130 -3.21 -14.50 -13.21
C ASN A 130 -2.18 -14.33 -14.33
N GLN A 131 -1.26 -13.37 -14.21
CA GLN A 131 -0.16 -13.20 -15.16
C GLN A 131 0.73 -14.45 -15.19
N LEU A 132 1.14 -14.97 -14.04
CA LEU A 132 1.93 -16.21 -13.95
C LEU A 132 1.20 -17.42 -14.58
N LYS A 133 -0.12 -17.50 -14.38
CA LYS A 133 -0.95 -18.54 -15.01
C LYS A 133 -0.99 -18.39 -16.52
N LEU A 134 -1.11 -17.16 -17.04
CA LEU A 134 -1.08 -16.89 -18.48
C LEU A 134 0.29 -17.22 -19.08
N ASP A 135 1.38 -16.83 -18.43
CA ASP A 135 2.74 -17.15 -18.87
C ASP A 135 2.93 -18.67 -18.94
N LYS A 136 2.39 -19.43 -17.98
CA LYS A 136 2.41 -20.89 -18.01
C LYS A 136 1.63 -21.46 -19.19
N ILE A 137 0.47 -20.88 -19.54
CA ILE A 137 -0.32 -21.29 -20.71
C ILE A 137 0.46 -21.05 -22.01
N LEU A 138 1.17 -19.94 -22.09
CA LEU A 138 1.95 -19.55 -23.27
C LEU A 138 3.24 -20.37 -23.42
N ALA A 139 3.72 -21.01 -22.37
CA ALA A 139 4.87 -21.88 -22.44
C ALA A 139 4.63 -23.06 -23.39
N SER A 140 5.57 -23.30 -24.33
CA SER A 140 5.45 -24.28 -25.42
C SER A 140 5.23 -25.72 -24.93
N ARG A 141 5.63 -26.05 -23.70
CA ARG A 141 5.56 -27.39 -23.10
C ARG A 141 4.27 -27.71 -22.34
N THR A 142 3.35 -26.77 -22.23
CA THR A 142 2.09 -26.98 -21.47
C THR A 142 1.11 -27.79 -22.31
N LEU A 143 0.64 -28.92 -21.78
CA LEU A 143 -0.33 -29.79 -22.45
C LEU A 143 -1.70 -29.10 -22.62
N PRO A 144 -2.46 -29.39 -23.69
CA PRO A 144 -3.77 -28.76 -23.93
C PRO A 144 -4.74 -28.89 -22.76
N GLN A 145 -4.82 -30.06 -22.13
CA GLN A 145 -5.69 -30.29 -20.97
C GLN A 145 -5.27 -29.45 -19.75
N GLU A 146 -3.97 -29.25 -19.53
CA GLU A 146 -3.45 -28.42 -18.45
C GLU A 146 -3.75 -26.94 -18.72
N ARG A 147 -3.60 -26.48 -19.98
CA ARG A 147 -3.98 -25.13 -20.40
C ARG A 147 -5.43 -24.82 -20.08
N MET A 148 -6.34 -25.74 -20.40
CA MET A 148 -7.76 -25.58 -20.10
C MET A 148 -8.04 -25.46 -18.59
N LYS A 149 -7.41 -26.31 -17.76
CA LYS A 149 -7.54 -26.21 -16.29
C LYS A 149 -7.07 -24.86 -15.77
N ILE A 150 -5.96 -24.33 -16.29
CA ILE A 150 -5.44 -23.02 -15.90
C ILE A 150 -6.40 -21.92 -16.35
N LEU A 151 -6.92 -21.95 -17.57
CA LEU A 151 -7.90 -20.99 -18.08
C LEU A 151 -9.16 -20.94 -17.20
N PHE A 152 -9.73 -22.10 -16.87
CA PHE A 152 -10.88 -22.19 -15.95
C PHE A 152 -10.57 -21.64 -14.55
N SER A 153 -9.31 -21.75 -14.09
CA SER A 153 -8.91 -21.18 -12.79
C SER A 153 -8.76 -19.65 -12.80
N ILE A 154 -8.62 -19.04 -13.98
CA ILE A 154 -8.60 -17.58 -14.16
C ILE A 154 -10.04 -17.06 -14.31
N ASN A 155 -10.81 -17.71 -15.17
CA ASN A 155 -12.20 -17.36 -15.42
C ASN A 155 -13.06 -18.63 -15.64
N PRO A 156 -13.85 -19.04 -14.63
CA PRO A 156 -14.73 -20.20 -14.74
C PRO A 156 -15.82 -20.09 -15.83
N GLY A 157 -16.07 -18.86 -16.30
CA GLY A 157 -17.04 -18.59 -17.37
C GLY A 157 -16.50 -18.83 -18.79
N ILE A 158 -15.23 -19.19 -18.95
CA ILE A 158 -14.64 -19.53 -20.25
C ILE A 158 -15.35 -20.78 -20.81
N ARG A 159 -15.81 -20.69 -22.05
CA ARG A 159 -16.43 -21.78 -22.80
C ARG A 159 -15.57 -22.14 -24.01
N GLU A 160 -15.98 -23.18 -24.73
CA GLU A 160 -15.26 -23.73 -25.89
C GLU A 160 -14.96 -22.72 -27.00
N TYR A 161 -15.78 -21.65 -27.08
CA TYR A 161 -15.59 -20.57 -28.04
C TYR A 161 -15.37 -19.26 -27.30
N VAL A 162 -14.16 -18.69 -27.44
CA VAL A 162 -13.77 -17.41 -26.85
C VAL A 162 -13.39 -16.44 -27.96
N GLN A 163 -14.01 -15.27 -27.97
CA GLN A 163 -13.58 -14.15 -28.80
C GLN A 163 -12.74 -13.20 -27.95
N ALA A 164 -11.48 -12.99 -28.32
CA ALA A 164 -10.62 -12.02 -27.67
C ALA A 164 -10.65 -10.70 -28.44
N VAL A 165 -10.90 -9.59 -27.71
CA VAL A 165 -10.82 -8.23 -28.25
C VAL A 165 -9.65 -7.53 -27.56
N TYR A 166 -8.69 -7.07 -28.36
CA TYR A 166 -7.56 -6.26 -27.87
C TYR A 166 -7.88 -4.79 -28.10
N ILE A 167 -7.91 -4.01 -27.02
CA ILE A 167 -8.10 -2.57 -27.06
C ILE A 167 -6.82 -1.90 -26.53
N ARG A 168 -6.15 -1.12 -27.36
CA ARG A 168 -4.99 -0.32 -26.96
C ARG A 168 -5.40 1.14 -26.85
N ASP A 169 -5.24 1.72 -25.66
CA ASP A 169 -5.37 3.17 -25.46
C ASP A 169 -4.00 3.83 -25.73
N GLU A 170 -3.90 4.55 -26.83
CA GLU A 170 -2.66 5.26 -27.22
C GLU A 170 -2.47 6.62 -26.52
N ARG A 171 -3.41 7.04 -25.65
CA ARG A 171 -3.37 8.35 -24.98
C ARG A 171 -2.51 8.40 -23.70
N ARG A 172 -1.89 7.31 -23.32
CA ARG A 172 -0.90 7.31 -22.22
C ARG A 172 0.51 7.24 -22.82
N LYS A 173 1.04 8.42 -23.19
CA LYS A 173 2.46 8.70 -23.28
C LYS A 173 2.88 9.48 -22.05
#